data_cd26bc28f4afad0f0060b21fbeda5e57
#
_entry.id   cd26bc28f4afad0f0060b21fbeda5e57
#
_cell.length_a   1.000
_cell.length_b   1.000
_cell.length_c   1.000
_cell.angle_alpha   90.00
_cell.angle_beta   90.00
_cell.angle_gamma   90.00
#
_symmetry.space_group_name_H-M   'P 1'
#
loop_
_entity.id
_entity.type
_entity.pdbx_description
1 polymer ?
#
loop_
_entity_poly.entity_id
_entity_poly.type
_entity_poly.pdbx_seq_one_letter_code
_entity_poly.pdbx_strand_id
1 'polypeptide(L)'
;MYRSVSFGLLAVALLTLSACTLKGTTEQITDTTQNTAVSTSGRSWFTNDGLVRQGEHVNAFAALNYDNLTHDMAFGGGEYLASLGTLLGVPDDQRAAFFQLAQRHYTTFAQSDDVTPVNLMAGLDRSLAKHGIVTAATTK
;
A
#
# COMPACT_ATOMS: atom_id res chain seq x y z
N MET A 1 -59.82 0.95 29.12
CA MET A 1 -59.56 1.50 27.76
C MET A 1 -58.15 2.10 27.58
N TYR A 2 -57.37 2.36 28.60
CA TYR A 2 -56.00 2.96 28.48
C TYR A 2 -54.88 1.98 28.18
N ARG A 3 -55.06 0.68 28.42
CA ARG A 3 -53.98 -0.33 28.25
C ARG A 3 -53.66 -0.67 26.78
N SER A 4 -54.66 -0.54 25.87
CA SER A 4 -54.45 -0.85 24.45
C SER A 4 -53.77 0.27 23.68
N VAL A 5 -53.92 1.53 24.12
CA VAL A 5 -53.32 2.71 23.46
C VAL A 5 -51.81 2.78 23.74
N SER A 6 -51.38 2.36 24.95
CA SER A 6 -49.97 2.36 25.33
C SER A 6 -49.15 1.33 24.51
N PHE A 7 -49.72 0.18 24.14
CA PHE A 7 -49.06 -0.82 23.34
C PHE A 7 -48.86 -0.38 21.89
N GLY A 8 -49.83 0.32 21.33
CA GLY A 8 -49.76 0.88 19.98
C GLY A 8 -48.67 1.96 19.82
N LEU A 9 -48.58 2.83 20.82
CA LEU A 9 -47.58 3.92 20.83
C LEU A 9 -46.14 3.37 20.98
N LEU A 10 -45.97 2.32 21.76
CA LEU A 10 -44.63 1.66 21.94
C LEU A 10 -44.18 0.93 20.66
N ALA A 11 -45.11 0.29 19.93
CA ALA A 11 -44.81 -0.38 18.68
C ALA A 11 -44.45 0.59 17.55
N VAL A 12 -45.04 1.76 17.49
CA VAL A 12 -44.73 2.80 16.49
C VAL A 12 -43.37 3.44 16.79
N ALA A 13 -43.01 3.62 18.07
CA ALA A 13 -41.71 4.18 18.45
C ALA A 13 -40.52 3.26 18.11
N LEU A 14 -40.72 1.93 18.10
CA LEU A 14 -39.67 0.96 17.74
C LEU A 14 -39.42 0.84 16.25
N LEU A 15 -40.38 1.23 15.41
CA LEU A 15 -40.23 1.14 13.93
C LEU A 15 -39.50 2.36 13.31
N THR A 16 -39.31 3.44 14.05
CA THR A 16 -38.66 4.65 13.55
C THR A 16 -37.13 4.68 13.75
N LEU A 17 -36.55 3.74 14.50
CA LEU A 17 -35.10 3.68 14.77
C LEU A 17 -34.29 2.89 13.74
N SER A 18 -34.92 2.30 12.74
CA SER A 18 -34.20 1.41 11.79
C SER A 18 -33.77 2.11 10.48
N ALA A 19 -34.07 3.40 10.29
CA ALA A 19 -33.88 4.06 8.99
C ALA A 19 -32.62 4.91 8.87
N CYS A 20 -31.80 5.05 9.92
CA CYS A 20 -30.66 5.99 9.87
C CYS A 20 -29.29 5.39 9.66
N THR A 21 -29.15 4.06 9.55
CA THR A 21 -27.81 3.42 9.55
C THR A 21 -27.25 3.10 8.16
N LEU A 22 -28.06 3.09 7.11
CA LEU A 22 -27.57 2.65 5.79
C LEU A 22 -26.99 3.80 4.95
N LYS A 23 -27.43 5.03 5.14
CA LYS A 23 -26.97 6.16 4.32
C LYS A 23 -25.59 6.68 4.73
N GLY A 24 -25.26 6.60 6.03
CA GLY A 24 -23.96 7.04 6.53
C GLY A 24 -22.80 6.09 6.20
N THR A 25 -23.09 4.79 6.06
CA THR A 25 -22.03 3.78 5.84
C THR A 25 -21.53 3.78 4.40
N THR A 26 -22.39 4.08 3.43
CA THR A 26 -22.00 4.08 2.00
C THR A 26 -21.21 5.33 1.63
N GLU A 27 -21.53 6.49 2.19
CA GLU A 27 -20.76 7.73 1.97
C GLU A 27 -19.40 7.69 2.66
N GLN A 28 -19.29 7.13 3.87
CA GLN A 28 -18.00 6.99 4.56
C GLN A 28 -17.04 6.03 3.87
N ILE A 29 -17.53 4.95 3.25
CA ILE A 29 -16.66 4.02 2.51
C ILE A 29 -16.13 4.69 1.25
N THR A 30 -16.95 5.48 0.55
CA THR A 30 -16.53 6.19 -0.66
C THR A 30 -15.53 7.29 -0.33
N ASP A 31 -15.76 8.07 0.73
CA ASP A 31 -14.85 9.13 1.15
C ASP A 31 -13.52 8.59 1.70
N THR A 32 -13.54 7.47 2.43
CA THR A 32 -12.31 6.84 2.93
C THR A 32 -11.48 6.27 1.77
N THR A 33 -12.11 5.70 0.75
CA THR A 33 -11.41 5.18 -0.43
C THR A 33 -10.83 6.31 -1.27
N GLN A 34 -11.55 7.41 -1.44
CA GLN A 34 -11.06 8.60 -2.16
C GLN A 34 -9.96 9.31 -1.40
N ASN A 35 -10.09 9.49 -0.08
CA ASN A 35 -9.08 10.15 0.74
C ASN A 35 -7.80 9.31 0.89
N THR A 36 -7.90 7.98 0.93
CA THR A 36 -6.71 7.12 0.95
C THR A 36 -5.99 7.16 -0.40
N ALA A 37 -6.73 7.24 -1.52
CA ALA A 37 -6.15 7.36 -2.86
C ALA A 37 -5.49 8.74 -3.10
N VAL A 38 -5.98 9.80 -2.46
CA VAL A 38 -5.46 11.18 -2.63
C VAL A 38 -4.34 11.48 -1.63
N SER A 39 -4.32 10.83 -0.46
CA SER A 39 -3.39 11.17 0.63
C SER A 39 -1.97 10.65 0.40
N THR A 40 -1.76 9.73 -0.53
CA THR A 40 -0.44 9.16 -0.80
C THR A 40 0.14 9.75 -2.08
N SER A 41 0.61 10.97 -2.01
CA SER A 41 1.44 11.66 -3.02
C SER A 41 0.79 12.17 -4.32
N GLY A 42 -0.50 12.48 -4.36
CA GLY A 42 -1.13 13.15 -5.52
C GLY A 42 -1.10 12.35 -6.83
N ARG A 43 -0.75 11.07 -6.79
CA ARG A 43 -0.78 10.14 -7.92
C ARG A 43 -2.03 9.28 -7.85
N SER A 44 -2.73 9.15 -8.96
CA SER A 44 -3.81 8.18 -9.06
C SER A 44 -3.27 6.76 -8.91
N TRP A 45 -3.75 6.03 -7.91
CA TRP A 45 -3.39 4.61 -7.67
C TRP A 45 -3.84 3.71 -8.80
N PHE A 46 -4.82 4.15 -9.58
CA PHE A 46 -5.43 3.35 -10.61
C PHE A 46 -5.10 3.91 -11.99
N THR A 47 -4.99 3.02 -12.96
CA THR A 47 -4.99 3.33 -14.38
C THR A 47 -6.41 3.71 -14.83
N ASN A 48 -6.55 4.26 -16.04
CA ASN A 48 -7.87 4.67 -16.58
C ASN A 48 -8.86 3.49 -16.73
N ASP A 49 -8.36 2.28 -16.78
CA ASP A 49 -9.09 1.00 -16.83
C ASP A 49 -9.34 0.39 -15.43
N GLY A 50 -9.07 1.13 -14.35
CA GLY A 50 -9.36 0.73 -12.98
C GLY A 50 -8.36 -0.26 -12.36
N LEU A 51 -7.24 -0.52 -13.02
CA LEU A 51 -6.18 -1.39 -12.49
C LEU A 51 -5.22 -0.59 -11.60
N VAL A 52 -4.73 -1.20 -10.54
CA VAL A 52 -3.71 -0.59 -9.69
C VAL A 52 -2.40 -0.49 -10.48
N ARG A 53 -1.77 0.69 -10.46
CA ARG A 53 -0.48 0.91 -11.10
C ARG A 53 0.59 0.06 -10.44
N GLN A 54 1.44 -0.57 -11.21
CA GLN A 54 2.48 -1.47 -10.69
C GLN A 54 3.40 -0.78 -9.68
N GLY A 55 3.79 0.47 -9.91
CA GLY A 55 4.59 1.24 -8.96
C GLY A 55 3.89 1.47 -7.62
N GLU A 56 2.56 1.55 -7.60
CA GLU A 56 1.80 1.71 -6.36
C GLU A 56 1.73 0.39 -5.56
N HIS A 57 1.68 -0.77 -6.23
CA HIS A 57 1.83 -2.07 -5.55
C HIS A 57 3.17 -2.19 -4.83
N VAL A 58 4.25 -1.79 -5.49
CA VAL A 58 5.61 -1.82 -4.92
C VAL A 58 5.70 -0.90 -3.71
N ASN A 59 5.21 0.33 -3.83
CA ASN A 59 5.23 1.32 -2.74
C ASN A 59 4.37 0.87 -1.55
N ALA A 60 3.18 0.33 -1.81
CA ALA A 60 2.30 -0.20 -0.77
C ALA A 60 2.94 -1.40 -0.06
N PHE A 61 3.52 -2.33 -0.81
CA PHE A 61 4.25 -3.47 -0.25
C PHE A 61 5.39 -3.01 0.66
N ALA A 62 6.22 -2.08 0.20
CA ALA A 62 7.34 -1.55 0.96
C ALA A 62 6.89 -0.81 2.23
N ALA A 63 5.80 -0.05 2.16
CA ALA A 63 5.26 0.67 3.32
C ALA A 63 4.66 -0.28 4.38
N LEU A 64 3.92 -1.31 3.94
CA LEU A 64 3.27 -2.28 4.84
C LEU A 64 4.25 -3.26 5.47
N ASN A 65 5.38 -3.52 4.82
CA ASN A 65 6.36 -4.53 5.26
C ASN A 65 7.72 -3.91 5.55
N TYR A 66 7.77 -2.62 5.90
CA TYR A 66 8.99 -1.85 5.99
C TYR A 66 10.06 -2.48 6.89
N ASP A 67 9.69 -2.89 8.11
CA ASP A 67 10.62 -3.46 9.07
C ASP A 67 11.22 -4.78 8.58
N ASN A 68 10.37 -5.67 8.06
CA ASN A 68 10.83 -6.95 7.52
C ASN A 68 11.70 -6.75 6.26
N LEU A 69 11.29 -5.82 5.39
CA LEU A 69 12.03 -5.52 4.17
C LEU A 69 13.42 -4.95 4.48
N THR A 70 13.51 -3.99 5.40
CA THR A 70 14.79 -3.41 5.81
C THR A 70 15.70 -4.43 6.50
N HIS A 71 15.12 -5.33 7.30
CA HIS A 71 15.84 -6.45 7.87
C HIS A 71 16.43 -7.37 6.77
N ASP A 72 15.62 -7.79 5.79
CA ASP A 72 16.07 -8.62 4.68
C ASP A 72 17.14 -7.92 3.82
N MET A 73 16.97 -6.63 3.58
CA MET A 73 17.98 -5.83 2.87
C MET A 73 19.31 -5.78 3.64
N ALA A 74 19.27 -5.63 4.95
CA ALA A 74 20.47 -5.62 5.79
C ALA A 74 21.21 -6.95 5.72
N PHE A 75 20.48 -8.08 5.68
CA PHE A 75 21.06 -9.43 5.53
C PHE A 75 21.49 -9.76 4.09
N GLY A 76 20.98 -9.04 3.10
CA GLY A 76 21.25 -9.31 1.69
C GLY A 76 20.43 -10.47 1.13
N GLY A 77 19.27 -10.75 1.69
CA GLY A 77 18.33 -11.78 1.26
C GLY A 77 17.22 -12.02 2.26
N GLY A 78 16.14 -12.66 1.81
CA GLY A 78 14.99 -12.99 2.62
C GLY A 78 13.71 -12.98 1.80
N GLU A 79 12.60 -13.39 2.42
CA GLU A 79 11.32 -13.56 1.73
C GLU A 79 10.74 -12.22 1.25
N TYR A 80 10.82 -11.18 2.08
CA TYR A 80 10.30 -9.85 1.72
C TYR A 80 11.13 -9.21 0.61
N LEU A 81 12.45 -9.36 0.65
CA LEU A 81 13.31 -8.87 -0.42
C LEU A 81 13.11 -9.65 -1.72
N ALA A 82 12.90 -10.97 -1.65
CA ALA A 82 12.57 -11.79 -2.80
C ALA A 82 11.22 -11.41 -3.42
N SER A 83 10.21 -11.17 -2.58
CA SER A 83 8.89 -10.69 -2.99
C SER A 83 8.96 -9.32 -3.66
N LEU A 84 9.75 -8.40 -3.10
CA LEU A 84 10.00 -7.10 -3.71
C LEU A 84 10.63 -7.25 -5.10
N GLY A 85 11.64 -8.11 -5.25
CA GLY A 85 12.26 -8.39 -6.54
C GLY A 85 11.27 -8.90 -7.58
N THR A 86 10.35 -9.77 -7.16
CA THR A 86 9.26 -10.27 -8.02
C THR A 86 8.29 -9.15 -8.41
N LEU A 87 7.88 -8.31 -7.47
CA LEU A 87 7.01 -7.15 -7.75
C LEU A 87 7.67 -6.14 -8.68
N LEU A 88 8.97 -5.94 -8.57
CA LEU A 88 9.75 -5.10 -9.48
C LEU A 88 9.97 -5.75 -10.85
N GLY A 89 9.68 -7.03 -11.01
CA GLY A 89 9.90 -7.78 -12.25
C GLY A 89 11.37 -8.07 -12.50
N VAL A 90 12.18 -8.21 -11.45
CA VAL A 90 13.62 -8.58 -11.59
C VAL A 90 13.72 -10.02 -12.08
N PRO A 91 14.42 -10.28 -13.21
CA PRO A 91 14.63 -11.63 -13.73
C PRO A 91 15.41 -12.51 -12.75
N ASP A 92 15.18 -13.82 -12.81
CA ASP A 92 15.80 -14.78 -11.89
C ASP A 92 17.33 -14.79 -11.96
N ASP A 93 17.89 -14.62 -13.15
CA ASP A 93 19.33 -14.52 -13.39
C ASP A 93 19.98 -13.26 -12.81
N GLN A 94 19.20 -12.20 -12.56
CA GLN A 94 19.64 -10.96 -11.94
C GLN A 94 19.32 -10.88 -10.44
N ARG A 95 18.61 -11.85 -9.89
CA ARG A 95 18.13 -11.82 -8.51
C ARG A 95 19.25 -11.71 -7.48
N ALA A 96 20.34 -12.43 -7.68
CA ALA A 96 21.51 -12.34 -6.79
C ALA A 96 22.16 -10.94 -6.83
N ALA A 97 22.27 -10.34 -8.00
CA ALA A 97 22.78 -8.98 -8.16
C ALA A 97 21.85 -7.95 -7.52
N PHE A 98 20.54 -8.14 -7.65
CA PHE A 98 19.53 -7.32 -6.98
C PHE A 98 19.68 -7.35 -5.46
N PHE A 99 19.82 -8.53 -4.85
CA PHE A 99 20.00 -8.67 -3.39
C PHE A 99 21.24 -7.95 -2.89
N GLN A 100 22.36 -8.12 -3.56
CA GLN A 100 23.60 -7.42 -3.22
C GLN A 100 23.47 -5.91 -3.36
N LEU A 101 22.79 -5.45 -4.40
CA LEU A 101 22.56 -4.02 -4.61
C LEU A 101 21.64 -3.44 -3.54
N ALA A 102 20.56 -4.14 -3.19
CA ALA A 102 19.64 -3.76 -2.14
C ALA A 102 20.35 -3.64 -0.78
N GLN A 103 21.23 -4.60 -0.45
CA GLN A 103 22.03 -4.57 0.77
C GLN A 103 22.95 -3.34 0.83
N ARG A 104 23.70 -3.08 -0.25
CA ARG A 104 24.57 -1.89 -0.33
C ARG A 104 23.79 -0.59 -0.24
N HIS A 105 22.63 -0.54 -0.91
CA HIS A 105 21.76 0.62 -0.85
C HIS A 105 21.25 0.87 0.58
N TYR A 106 20.80 -0.18 1.27
CA TYR A 106 20.31 -0.08 2.64
C TYR A 106 21.40 0.40 3.60
N THR A 107 22.63 -0.08 3.47
CA THR A 107 23.76 0.38 4.32
C THR A 107 23.98 1.89 4.23
N THR A 108 23.82 2.48 3.05
CA THR A 108 23.90 3.93 2.84
C THR A 108 22.64 4.65 3.32
N PHE A 109 21.46 4.08 3.04
CA PHE A 109 20.18 4.65 3.40
C PHE A 109 19.99 4.73 4.91
N ALA A 110 20.37 3.69 5.65
CA ALA A 110 20.24 3.64 7.11
C ALA A 110 21.08 4.71 7.85
N GLN A 111 22.02 5.34 7.16
CA GLN A 111 22.84 6.44 7.67
C GLN A 111 22.31 7.82 7.29
N SER A 112 21.21 7.90 6.54
CA SER A 112 20.59 9.16 6.13
C SER A 112 19.64 9.70 7.20
N ASP A 113 19.39 11.01 7.19
CA ASP A 113 18.49 11.68 8.14
C ASP A 113 17.00 11.46 7.81
N ASP A 114 16.68 10.92 6.62
CA ASP A 114 15.30 10.76 6.12
C ASP A 114 14.99 9.31 5.77
N VAL A 115 14.83 8.50 6.81
CA VAL A 115 14.61 7.05 6.75
C VAL A 115 13.11 6.76 6.63
N THR A 116 12.57 6.86 5.40
CA THR A 116 11.17 6.57 5.10
C THR A 116 11.03 5.50 4.00
N PRO A 117 9.91 4.73 3.97
CA PRO A 117 9.68 3.74 2.91
C PRO A 117 9.73 4.35 1.50
N VAL A 118 9.23 5.57 1.33
CA VAL A 118 9.21 6.28 0.05
C VAL A 118 10.63 6.60 -0.42
N ASN A 119 11.48 7.11 0.48
CA ASN A 119 12.85 7.47 0.14
C ASN A 119 13.72 6.22 -0.06
N LEU A 120 13.47 5.15 0.70
CA LEU A 120 14.10 3.85 0.48
C LEU A 120 13.84 3.36 -0.94
N MET A 121 12.57 3.35 -1.37
CA MET A 121 12.19 2.87 -2.70
C MET A 121 12.71 3.77 -3.82
N ALA A 122 12.60 5.08 -3.68
CA ALA A 122 13.12 6.03 -4.66
C ALA A 122 14.65 5.95 -4.83
N GLY A 123 15.37 5.67 -3.75
CA GLY A 123 16.81 5.46 -3.79
C GLY A 123 17.17 4.11 -4.42
N LEU A 124 16.43 3.05 -4.09
CA LEU A 124 16.62 1.73 -4.65
C LEU A 124 16.40 1.74 -6.17
N ASP A 125 15.31 2.36 -6.65
CA ASP A 125 15.01 2.47 -8.08
C ASP A 125 16.15 3.16 -8.85
N ARG A 126 16.68 4.27 -8.32
CA ARG A 126 17.83 4.95 -8.91
C ARG A 126 19.07 4.06 -8.95
N SER A 127 19.26 3.26 -7.91
CA SER A 127 20.41 2.34 -7.84
C SER A 127 20.27 1.19 -8.83
N LEU A 128 19.07 0.63 -9.00
CA LEU A 128 18.77 -0.41 -9.99
C LEU A 128 19.03 0.08 -11.40
N ALA A 129 18.51 1.26 -11.75
CA ALA A 129 18.71 1.89 -13.05
C ALA A 129 20.19 2.14 -13.34
N LYS A 130 20.95 2.64 -12.35
CA LYS A 130 22.39 2.91 -12.50
C LYS A 130 23.21 1.65 -12.75
N HIS A 131 22.80 0.50 -12.19
CA HIS A 131 23.53 -0.77 -12.32
C HIS A 131 22.98 -1.68 -13.42
N GLY A 132 22.02 -1.19 -14.21
CA GLY A 132 21.46 -1.93 -15.34
C GLY A 132 20.64 -3.16 -14.93
N ILE A 133 20.12 -3.20 -13.70
CA ILE A 133 19.19 -4.25 -13.30
C ILE A 133 17.84 -3.94 -13.93
N VAL A 134 17.38 -4.87 -14.77
CA VAL A 134 16.11 -4.73 -15.50
C VAL A 134 14.95 -4.85 -14.52
N THR A 135 14.06 -3.89 -14.56
CA THR A 135 12.77 -3.93 -13.83
C THR A 135 11.63 -3.74 -14.81
N ALA A 136 10.43 -4.14 -14.44
CA ALA A 136 9.24 -3.96 -15.27
C ALA A 136 8.97 -2.46 -15.58
N ALA A 137 9.47 -1.55 -14.76
CA ALA A 137 9.39 -0.10 -15.00
C ALA A 137 10.36 0.37 -16.09
N THR A 138 11.43 -0.38 -16.36
CA THR A 138 12.48 -0.01 -17.34
C THR A 138 12.16 -0.52 -18.75
N THR A 139 11.18 -1.41 -18.88
CA THR A 139 10.85 -2.12 -20.14
C THR A 139 9.81 -1.38 -21.01
N LYS A 140 9.55 -0.08 -20.78
CA LYS A 140 8.53 0.70 -21.52
C LYS A 140 9.14 1.68 -22.48
#